data_a05611c6625bb2ee3b96fe6f89934a51
#
_entry.id   a05611c6625bb2ee3b96fe6f89934a51
#
_cell.length_a   1.000
_cell.length_b   1.000
_cell.length_c   1.000
_cell.angle_alpha   90.00
_cell.angle_beta   90.00
_cell.angle_gamma   90.00
#
_symmetry.space_group_name_H-M   'P 1'
#
loop_
_entity.id
_entity.type
_entity.pdbx_description
1 polymer ?
#
loop_
_entity_poly.entity_id
_entity_poly.type
_entity_poly.pdbx_seq_one_letter_code
_entity_poly.pdbx_strand_id
1 'polypeptide(L)'
;DTMMGAQASDVQMQKIQSYLQLGKEEGAECLIGGERAHLGGDLEGGYYIQPTLFKGHNKMRIFQEEIFGPVLAVTTFKDEAEALAIANDTPYGLGAGVWSRNGNVAYRMGRAIKAGRVWTNCYHAYPAHAAFGGYKESGIGRETHKMMLDHYQQTKNLLVSYSENKL
;
A
#
# COMPACT_ATOMS: atom_id res chain seq x y z
N ASP A 1 23.14 -3.62 13.77
CA ASP A 1 22.17 -4.48 13.05
C ASP A 1 20.72 -3.94 13.18
N THR A 2 20.56 -2.63 12.94
CA THR A 2 19.24 -1.99 13.03
C THR A 2 18.36 -2.43 11.86
N MET A 3 17.24 -3.09 12.14
CA MET A 3 16.27 -3.51 11.13
C MET A 3 15.24 -2.42 10.82
N MET A 4 14.94 -1.54 11.78
CA MET A 4 13.96 -0.46 11.64
C MET A 4 14.46 0.78 12.35
N GLY A 5 14.42 1.92 11.67
CA GLY A 5 14.80 3.22 12.22
C GLY A 5 13.65 3.96 12.92
N ALA A 6 13.93 5.20 13.31
CA ALA A 6 12.94 6.09 13.90
C ALA A 6 11.89 6.53 12.86
N GLN A 7 10.74 6.98 13.34
CA GLN A 7 9.73 7.65 12.52
C GLN A 7 10.25 9.03 12.07
N ALA A 8 9.70 9.54 10.97
CA ALA A 8 10.19 10.76 10.32
C ALA A 8 10.01 12.03 11.18
N SER A 9 9.02 12.06 12.08
CA SER A 9 8.70 13.23 12.89
C SER A 9 7.87 12.84 14.12
N ASP A 10 7.80 13.77 15.08
CA ASP A 10 6.92 13.66 16.24
C ASP A 10 5.44 13.59 15.83
N VAL A 11 5.02 14.38 14.86
CA VAL A 11 3.65 14.36 14.33
C VAL A 11 3.29 12.97 13.81
N GLN A 12 4.19 12.34 13.08
CA GLN A 12 3.97 10.98 12.58
C GLN A 12 3.94 9.96 13.72
N MET A 13 4.82 10.10 14.70
CA MET A 13 4.81 9.23 15.88
C MET A 13 3.49 9.34 16.65
N GLN A 14 3.00 10.55 16.89
CA GLN A 14 1.73 10.80 17.58
C GLN A 14 0.54 10.20 16.79
N LYS A 15 0.54 10.36 15.47
CA LYS A 15 -0.46 9.72 14.61
C LYS A 15 -0.45 8.18 14.80
N ILE A 16 0.72 7.55 14.72
CA ILE A 16 0.82 6.09 14.90
C ILE A 16 0.32 5.68 16.28
N GLN A 17 0.74 6.38 17.35
CA GLN A 17 0.29 6.10 18.72
C GLN A 17 -1.23 6.19 18.86
N SER A 18 -1.86 7.18 18.22
CA SER A 18 -3.33 7.29 18.21
C SER A 18 -4.01 6.08 17.58
N TYR A 19 -3.43 5.51 16.51
CA TYR A 19 -3.95 4.28 15.90
C TYR A 19 -3.66 3.02 16.71
N LEU A 20 -2.55 2.96 17.45
CA LEU A 20 -2.30 1.87 18.39
C LEU A 20 -3.36 1.85 19.50
N GLN A 21 -3.73 3.02 19.99
CA GLN A 21 -4.79 3.16 20.97
C GLN A 21 -6.17 2.82 20.37
N LEU A 22 -6.46 3.35 19.19
CA LEU A 22 -7.69 3.09 18.45
C LEU A 22 -7.91 1.59 18.18
N GLY A 23 -6.86 0.87 17.77
CA GLY A 23 -6.95 -0.58 17.56
C GLY A 23 -7.37 -1.34 18.82
N LYS A 24 -6.83 -0.95 19.97
CA LYS A 24 -7.22 -1.52 21.28
C LYS A 24 -8.66 -1.17 21.62
N GLU A 25 -9.08 0.08 21.40
CA GLU A 25 -10.46 0.56 21.70
C GLU A 25 -11.50 -0.12 20.80
N GLU A 26 -11.17 -0.41 19.54
CA GLU A 26 -12.03 -1.15 18.62
C GLU A 26 -12.04 -2.66 18.92
N GLY A 27 -11.26 -3.14 19.89
CA GLY A 27 -11.21 -4.54 20.31
C GLY A 27 -10.29 -5.42 19.46
N ALA A 28 -9.33 -4.84 18.73
CA ALA A 28 -8.30 -5.64 18.08
C ALA A 28 -7.35 -6.26 19.11
N GLU A 29 -6.99 -7.52 18.89
CA GLU A 29 -6.02 -8.23 19.71
C GLU A 29 -4.60 -7.80 19.31
N CYS A 30 -3.86 -7.14 20.21
CA CYS A 30 -2.46 -6.80 19.99
C CYS A 30 -1.60 -8.05 20.27
N LEU A 31 -1.05 -8.63 19.22
CA LEU A 31 -0.24 -9.85 19.30
C LEU A 31 1.24 -9.54 19.62
N ILE A 32 1.75 -8.42 19.14
CA ILE A 32 3.15 -7.98 19.32
C ILE A 32 3.17 -6.45 19.34
N GLY A 33 4.07 -5.86 20.13
CA GLY A 33 4.30 -4.42 20.19
C GLY A 33 3.14 -3.65 20.83
N GLY A 34 2.68 -2.61 20.17
CA GLY A 34 1.52 -1.83 20.59
C GLY A 34 1.85 -0.58 21.39
N GLU A 35 3.11 -0.13 21.39
CA GLU A 35 3.56 1.06 22.12
C GLU A 35 4.86 1.66 21.56
N ARG A 36 5.26 2.79 22.12
CA ARG A 36 6.54 3.40 21.83
C ARG A 36 7.68 2.47 22.26
N ALA A 37 8.76 2.43 21.47
CA ALA A 37 9.97 1.74 21.89
C ALA A 37 10.88 2.69 22.69
N HIS A 38 11.37 2.21 23.82
CA HIS A 38 12.34 2.87 24.67
C HIS A 38 13.68 2.18 24.50
N LEU A 39 14.63 2.84 23.83
CA LEU A 39 15.92 2.25 23.47
C LEU A 39 17.03 2.61 24.46
N GLY A 40 16.78 3.58 25.34
CA GLY A 40 17.75 4.05 26.33
C GLY A 40 18.90 4.89 25.74
N GLY A 41 19.75 5.42 26.63
CA GLY A 41 20.92 6.21 26.27
C GLY A 41 20.59 7.38 25.35
N ASP A 42 21.44 7.64 24.38
CA ASP A 42 21.29 8.73 23.41
C ASP A 42 20.08 8.59 22.48
N LEU A 43 19.47 7.41 22.42
CA LEU A 43 18.31 7.11 21.57
C LEU A 43 16.96 7.30 22.28
N GLU A 44 16.94 7.52 23.59
CA GLU A 44 15.71 7.56 24.39
C GLU A 44 14.73 8.67 23.93
N GLY A 45 15.24 9.80 23.48
CA GLY A 45 14.43 10.89 22.93
C GLY A 45 13.89 10.68 21.51
N GLY A 46 14.27 9.59 20.84
CA GLY A 46 13.93 9.35 19.44
C GLY A 46 12.47 8.89 19.22
N TYR A 47 12.02 8.97 17.98
CA TYR A 47 10.65 8.66 17.57
C TYR A 47 10.50 7.19 17.20
N TYR A 48 10.77 6.30 18.14
CA TYR A 48 10.75 4.85 17.92
C TYR A 48 9.43 4.24 18.33
N ILE A 49 8.86 3.45 17.44
CA ILE A 49 7.64 2.65 17.67
C ILE A 49 8.00 1.17 17.55
N GLN A 50 7.50 0.36 18.46
CA GLN A 50 7.66 -1.09 18.38
C GLN A 50 6.95 -1.63 17.12
N PRO A 51 7.58 -2.54 16.34
CA PRO A 51 6.85 -3.29 15.32
C PRO A 51 5.62 -3.92 15.94
N THR A 52 4.46 -3.61 15.39
CA THR A 52 3.17 -3.95 16.00
C THR A 52 2.33 -4.82 15.08
N LEU A 53 1.72 -5.85 15.66
CA LEU A 53 0.82 -6.75 14.97
C LEU A 53 -0.52 -6.80 15.70
N PHE A 54 -1.58 -6.37 15.01
CA PHE A 54 -2.96 -6.50 15.48
C PHE A 54 -3.70 -7.58 14.70
N LYS A 55 -4.50 -8.39 15.42
CA LYS A 55 -5.49 -9.29 14.83
C LYS A 55 -6.88 -8.72 15.05
N GLY A 56 -7.68 -8.68 14.01
CA GLY A 56 -9.03 -8.12 14.09
C GLY A 56 -9.88 -8.48 12.88
N HIS A 57 -10.80 -7.62 12.55
CA HIS A 57 -11.68 -7.79 11.38
C HIS A 57 -11.66 -6.56 10.47
N ASN A 58 -11.93 -6.79 9.21
CA ASN A 58 -11.77 -5.83 8.12
C ASN A 58 -12.55 -4.50 8.29
N LYS A 59 -13.54 -4.41 9.16
CA LYS A 59 -14.34 -3.18 9.39
C LYS A 59 -13.73 -2.24 10.45
N MET A 60 -12.68 -2.68 11.15
CA MET A 60 -11.96 -1.81 12.07
C MET A 60 -11.20 -0.73 11.29
N ARG A 61 -11.10 0.47 11.85
CA ARG A 61 -10.41 1.60 11.21
C ARG A 61 -8.92 1.30 10.95
N ILE A 62 -8.27 0.52 11.81
CA ILE A 62 -6.88 0.09 11.59
C ILE A 62 -6.69 -0.80 10.36
N PHE A 63 -7.78 -1.33 9.76
CA PHE A 63 -7.77 -2.06 8.48
C PHE A 63 -8.16 -1.17 7.30
N GLN A 64 -8.88 -0.08 7.54
CA GLN A 64 -9.44 0.76 6.49
C GLN A 64 -8.66 2.06 6.28
N GLU A 65 -7.91 2.52 7.28
CA GLU A 65 -7.21 3.79 7.25
C GLU A 65 -5.69 3.58 7.23
N GLU A 66 -4.98 4.49 6.55
CA GLU A 66 -3.52 4.42 6.45
C GLU A 66 -2.85 4.95 7.72
N ILE A 67 -2.21 4.06 8.47
CA ILE A 67 -1.48 4.40 9.69
C ILE A 67 -0.13 5.06 9.36
N PHE A 68 0.53 4.59 8.30
CA PHE A 68 1.85 5.03 7.85
C PHE A 68 2.94 4.83 8.93
N GLY A 69 3.01 3.64 9.51
CA GLY A 69 3.96 3.26 10.55
C GLY A 69 4.16 1.75 10.62
N PRO A 70 4.99 1.26 11.57
CA PRO A 70 5.33 -0.17 11.67
C PRO A 70 4.19 -0.97 12.33
N VAL A 71 3.01 -0.87 11.79
CA VAL A 71 1.78 -1.52 12.29
C VAL A 71 1.17 -2.36 11.19
N LEU A 72 0.94 -3.64 11.47
CA LEU A 72 0.30 -4.59 10.57
C LEU A 72 -1.01 -5.08 11.20
N ALA A 73 -2.11 -4.92 10.48
CA ALA A 73 -3.40 -5.47 10.84
C ALA A 73 -3.65 -6.76 10.04
N VAL A 74 -3.99 -7.84 10.73
CA VAL A 74 -4.22 -9.17 10.12
C VAL A 74 -5.61 -9.69 10.44
N THR A 75 -6.21 -10.36 9.48
CA THR A 75 -7.46 -11.08 9.62
C THR A 75 -7.38 -12.43 8.89
N THR A 76 -8.29 -13.33 9.21
CA THR A 76 -8.42 -14.62 8.53
C THR A 76 -9.56 -14.57 7.53
N PHE A 77 -9.56 -15.52 6.60
CA PHE A 77 -10.63 -15.74 5.64
C PHE A 77 -10.91 -17.25 5.52
N LYS A 78 -12.10 -17.61 5.03
CA LYS A 78 -12.54 -18.99 4.90
C LYS A 78 -12.21 -19.58 3.53
N ASP A 79 -12.33 -18.77 2.49
CA ASP A 79 -12.18 -19.19 1.10
C ASP A 79 -11.65 -18.06 0.20
N GLU A 80 -11.40 -18.38 -1.06
CA GLU A 80 -10.89 -17.44 -2.06
C GLU A 80 -11.83 -16.25 -2.28
N ALA A 81 -13.15 -16.47 -2.23
CA ALA A 81 -14.13 -15.40 -2.46
C ALA A 81 -14.13 -14.39 -1.30
N GLU A 82 -14.07 -14.86 -0.07
CA GLU A 82 -13.96 -13.98 1.12
C GLU A 82 -12.62 -13.24 1.14
N ALA A 83 -11.52 -13.92 0.82
CA ALA A 83 -10.20 -13.29 0.73
C ALA A 83 -10.21 -12.14 -0.29
N LEU A 84 -10.82 -12.34 -1.45
CA LEU A 84 -10.94 -11.31 -2.49
C LEU A 84 -11.86 -10.17 -2.04
N ALA A 85 -12.96 -10.48 -1.38
CA ALA A 85 -13.88 -9.47 -0.86
C ALA A 85 -13.17 -8.57 0.16
N ILE A 86 -12.45 -9.15 1.12
CA ILE A 86 -11.67 -8.43 2.13
C ILE A 86 -10.58 -7.57 1.47
N ALA A 87 -9.81 -8.14 0.54
CA ALA A 87 -8.72 -7.43 -0.13
C ALA A 87 -9.22 -6.21 -0.93
N ASN A 88 -10.44 -6.27 -1.45
CA ASN A 88 -11.04 -5.18 -2.22
C ASN A 88 -11.88 -4.20 -1.39
N ASP A 89 -12.17 -4.52 -0.14
CA ASP A 89 -12.97 -3.71 0.78
C ASP A 89 -12.11 -2.69 1.53
N THR A 90 -11.53 -1.78 0.78
CA THR A 90 -10.71 -0.65 1.24
C THR A 90 -10.85 0.51 0.26
N PRO A 91 -10.72 1.78 0.68
CA PRO A 91 -10.69 2.92 -0.24
C PRO A 91 -9.42 2.95 -1.09
N TYR A 92 -8.40 2.21 -0.73
CA TYR A 92 -7.10 2.21 -1.40
C TYR A 92 -6.95 1.07 -2.41
N GLY A 93 -5.95 1.20 -3.28
CA GLY A 93 -5.61 0.21 -4.28
C GLY A 93 -4.25 0.47 -4.94
N LEU A 94 -3.20 0.71 -4.14
CA LEU A 94 -1.86 0.96 -4.67
C LEU A 94 -1.17 -0.34 -5.07
N GLY A 95 -0.96 -1.21 -4.10
CA GLY A 95 -0.27 -2.48 -4.29
C GLY A 95 -0.88 -3.60 -3.47
N ALA A 96 -0.73 -4.83 -3.96
CA ALA A 96 -1.13 -6.03 -3.26
C ALA A 96 -0.17 -7.18 -3.55
N GLY A 97 -0.14 -8.16 -2.66
CA GLY A 97 0.63 -9.38 -2.82
C GLY A 97 -0.24 -10.62 -2.64
N VAL A 98 -0.03 -11.63 -3.47
CA VAL A 98 -0.72 -12.92 -3.37
C VAL A 98 0.32 -14.04 -3.30
N TRP A 99 0.20 -14.91 -2.31
CA TRP A 99 1.03 -16.10 -2.19
C TRP A 99 0.18 -17.35 -2.27
N SER A 100 0.43 -18.19 -3.24
CA SER A 100 -0.26 -19.47 -3.41
C SER A 100 0.62 -20.46 -4.16
N ARG A 101 0.59 -21.73 -3.74
CA ARG A 101 1.19 -22.84 -4.51
C ARG A 101 0.34 -23.24 -5.71
N ASN A 102 -0.95 -22.87 -5.72
CA ASN A 102 -1.84 -23.08 -6.85
C ASN A 102 -1.76 -21.89 -7.81
N GLY A 103 -1.11 -22.06 -8.95
CA GLY A 103 -0.91 -21.02 -9.95
C GLY A 103 -2.23 -20.44 -10.50
N ASN A 104 -3.28 -21.24 -10.61
CA ASN A 104 -4.59 -20.77 -11.06
C ASN A 104 -5.23 -19.83 -10.03
N VAL A 105 -5.14 -20.16 -8.73
CA VAL A 105 -5.61 -19.29 -7.64
C VAL A 105 -4.81 -18.00 -7.65
N ALA A 106 -3.49 -18.09 -7.68
CA ALA A 106 -2.61 -16.93 -7.68
C ALA A 106 -2.92 -15.98 -8.86
N TYR A 107 -3.14 -16.51 -10.06
CA TYR A 107 -3.47 -15.74 -11.25
C TYR A 107 -4.87 -15.08 -11.16
N ARG A 108 -5.90 -15.84 -10.75
CA ARG A 108 -7.27 -15.28 -10.59
C ARG A 108 -7.29 -14.17 -9.55
N MET A 109 -6.70 -14.39 -8.38
CA MET A 109 -6.61 -13.40 -7.32
C MET A 109 -5.84 -12.16 -7.79
N GLY A 110 -4.69 -12.35 -8.43
CA GLY A 110 -3.88 -11.25 -8.95
C GLY A 110 -4.63 -10.39 -9.95
N ARG A 111 -5.51 -10.96 -10.76
CA ARG A 111 -6.37 -10.22 -11.70
C ARG A 111 -7.57 -9.55 -11.05
N ALA A 112 -8.11 -10.13 -10.00
CA ALA A 112 -9.37 -9.70 -9.40
C ALA A 112 -9.17 -8.66 -8.28
N ILE A 113 -7.99 -8.59 -7.68
CA ILE A 113 -7.65 -7.55 -6.69
C ILE A 113 -7.57 -6.19 -7.38
N LYS A 114 -8.30 -5.22 -6.84
CA LYS A 114 -8.39 -3.84 -7.34
C LYS A 114 -7.23 -2.99 -6.85
N ALA A 115 -6.03 -3.30 -7.31
CA ALA A 115 -4.81 -2.55 -7.05
C ALA A 115 -4.05 -2.31 -8.35
N GLY A 116 -3.34 -1.19 -8.43
CA GLY A 116 -2.57 -0.81 -9.63
C GLY A 116 -1.37 -1.72 -9.89
N ARG A 117 -0.87 -2.38 -8.85
CA ARG A 117 0.16 -3.41 -8.94
C ARG A 117 -0.19 -4.59 -8.05
N VAL A 118 -0.07 -5.79 -8.58
CA VAL A 118 -0.21 -7.03 -7.80
C VAL A 118 1.00 -7.92 -8.04
N TRP A 119 1.67 -8.31 -6.95
CA TRP A 119 2.76 -9.29 -6.97
C TRP A 119 2.21 -10.67 -6.67
N THR A 120 2.70 -11.68 -7.35
CA THR A 120 2.34 -13.06 -7.11
C THR A 120 3.59 -13.87 -6.75
N ASN A 121 3.62 -14.45 -5.56
CA ASN A 121 4.75 -15.20 -5.00
C ASN A 121 6.08 -14.43 -5.00
N CYS A 122 6.01 -13.11 -5.01
CA CYS A 122 7.11 -12.17 -4.85
C CYS A 122 6.57 -10.87 -4.25
N TYR A 123 7.46 -9.99 -3.85
CA TYR A 123 7.08 -8.67 -3.33
C TYR A 123 8.15 -7.63 -3.64
N HIS A 124 7.73 -6.37 -3.77
CA HIS A 124 8.63 -5.22 -3.97
C HIS A 124 9.52 -5.27 -5.23
N ALA A 125 9.09 -5.99 -6.28
CA ALA A 125 9.77 -5.97 -7.57
C ALA A 125 9.20 -4.84 -8.45
N TYR A 126 10.05 -3.91 -8.88
CA TYR A 126 9.69 -2.72 -9.67
C TYR A 126 10.49 -2.64 -10.98
N PRO A 127 10.20 -3.49 -11.97
CA PRO A 127 10.89 -3.40 -13.26
C PRO A 127 10.47 -2.11 -14.00
N ALA A 128 11.44 -1.41 -14.57
CA ALA A 128 11.24 -0.10 -15.21
C ALA A 128 10.23 -0.11 -16.36
N HIS A 129 10.02 -1.25 -17.00
CA HIS A 129 9.07 -1.42 -18.10
C HIS A 129 7.63 -1.71 -17.65
N ALA A 130 7.38 -1.87 -16.35
CA ALA A 130 6.05 -2.13 -15.82
C ALA A 130 5.49 -0.88 -15.13
N ALA A 131 4.31 -0.44 -15.54
CA ALA A 131 3.67 0.74 -14.99
C ALA A 131 3.37 0.57 -13.49
N PHE A 132 3.64 1.62 -12.71
CA PHE A 132 3.34 1.72 -11.30
C PHE A 132 2.35 2.86 -11.03
N GLY A 133 1.36 2.62 -10.20
CA GLY A 133 0.39 3.63 -9.77
C GLY A 133 -0.83 3.01 -9.12
N GLY A 134 -1.69 3.84 -8.54
CA GLY A 134 -2.81 3.43 -7.73
C GLY A 134 -4.13 3.27 -8.48
N TYR A 135 -5.04 2.55 -7.84
CA TYR A 135 -6.48 2.56 -8.09
C TYR A 135 -7.16 3.29 -6.94
N LYS A 136 -8.43 3.64 -7.12
CA LYS A 136 -9.27 4.27 -6.09
C LYS A 136 -8.58 5.52 -5.50
N GLU A 137 -8.61 5.69 -4.17
CA GLU A 137 -8.02 6.84 -3.48
C GLU A 137 -6.49 6.80 -3.38
N SER A 138 -5.84 5.71 -3.80
CA SER A 138 -4.38 5.65 -3.89
C SER A 138 -3.80 6.51 -5.02
N GLY A 139 -4.64 7.11 -5.85
CA GLY A 139 -4.26 8.11 -6.82
C GLY A 139 -4.49 7.71 -8.27
N ILE A 140 -4.17 8.67 -9.15
CA ILE A 140 -4.30 8.56 -10.60
C ILE A 140 -2.91 8.71 -11.24
N GLY A 141 -2.82 8.35 -12.51
CA GLY A 141 -1.56 8.38 -13.25
C GLY A 141 -0.74 7.12 -13.08
N ARG A 142 0.36 7.07 -13.82
CA ARG A 142 1.31 5.94 -13.78
C ARG A 142 2.72 6.47 -13.87
N GLU A 143 3.59 5.89 -13.03
CA GLU A 143 5.04 6.07 -13.07
C GLU A 143 5.68 4.87 -13.73
N THR A 144 6.97 4.99 -14.07
CA THR A 144 7.68 3.99 -14.85
C THR A 144 6.97 3.69 -16.18
N HIS A 145 7.47 2.76 -17.00
CA HIS A 145 6.90 2.50 -18.31
C HIS A 145 6.79 3.77 -19.19
N LYS A 146 6.51 3.61 -20.48
CA LYS A 146 6.33 4.75 -21.42
C LYS A 146 5.15 5.68 -21.05
N MET A 147 4.17 5.17 -20.29
CA MET A 147 3.02 5.95 -19.84
C MET A 147 3.41 7.14 -18.96
N MET A 148 4.55 7.09 -18.28
CA MET A 148 5.06 8.20 -17.50
C MET A 148 5.31 9.44 -18.37
N LEU A 149 5.71 9.26 -19.60
CA LEU A 149 6.01 10.37 -20.53
C LEU A 149 4.78 11.22 -20.82
N ASP A 150 3.58 10.64 -20.77
CA ASP A 150 2.33 11.35 -21.00
C ASP A 150 2.11 12.50 -19.99
N HIS A 151 2.72 12.42 -18.80
CA HIS A 151 2.65 13.44 -17.76
C HIS A 151 3.66 14.59 -17.96
N TYR A 152 4.68 14.37 -18.78
CA TYR A 152 5.77 15.34 -19.01
C TYR A 152 5.77 15.90 -20.43
N GLN A 153 4.82 15.51 -21.28
CA GLN A 153 4.73 15.90 -22.68
C GLN A 153 3.34 16.41 -23.02
N GLN A 154 3.26 17.23 -24.06
CA GLN A 154 1.99 17.64 -24.65
C GLN A 154 1.92 17.17 -26.09
N THR A 155 0.80 16.53 -26.43
CA THR A 155 0.55 16.11 -27.81
C THR A 155 0.23 17.33 -28.68
N LYS A 156 0.93 17.47 -29.79
CA LYS A 156 0.65 18.46 -30.83
C LYS A 156 0.39 17.74 -32.15
N ASN A 157 -0.70 18.09 -32.80
CA ASN A 157 -0.91 17.73 -34.20
C ASN A 157 -0.39 18.89 -35.09
N LEU A 158 0.54 18.58 -35.98
CA LEU A 158 1.04 19.53 -36.98
C LEU A 158 0.69 18.97 -38.38
N LEU A 159 -0.25 19.63 -39.03
CA LEU A 159 -0.63 19.30 -40.40
C LEU A 159 -0.01 20.34 -41.33
N VAL A 160 0.83 19.89 -42.29
CA VAL A 160 1.46 20.74 -43.27
C VAL A 160 1.08 20.25 -44.66
N SER A 161 0.45 21.11 -45.45
CA SER A 161 0.14 20.85 -46.86
C SER A 161 1.17 21.48 -47.78
N TYR A 162 1.66 20.69 -48.72
CA TYR A 162 2.52 21.17 -49.80
C TYR A 162 1.74 21.23 -51.11
N SER A 163 0.40 21.08 -51.08
CA SER A 163 -0.45 21.23 -52.26
C SER A 163 -0.58 22.70 -52.66
N GLU A 164 -0.51 22.97 -53.95
CA GLU A 164 -0.81 24.30 -54.51
C GLU A 164 -2.31 24.62 -54.46
N ASN A 165 -3.17 23.60 -54.28
CA ASN A 165 -4.60 23.77 -54.09
C ASN A 165 -4.88 24.06 -52.62
N LYS A 166 -5.57 25.12 -52.30
CA LYS A 166 -6.07 25.40 -50.97
C LYS A 166 -7.08 24.28 -50.55
N LEU A 167 -6.91 23.76 -49.36
CA LEU A 167 -7.89 22.85 -48.74
C LEU A 167 -9.19 23.59 -48.48
#